data_70b1517ce1694c91aa14279a66d53411
#
_entry.id   70b1517ce1694c91aa14279a66d53411
#
_cell.length_a   1.000
_cell.length_b   1.000
_cell.length_c   1.000
_cell.angle_alpha   90.00
_cell.angle_beta   90.00
_cell.angle_gamma   90.00
#
_symmetry.space_group_name_H-M   'P 1'
#
loop_
_entity.id
_entity.type
_entity.pdbx_description
1 polymer ?
#
loop_
_entity_poly.entity_id
_entity_poly.type
_entity_poly.pdbx_seq_one_letter_code
_entity_poly.pdbx_strand_id
1 'polypeptide(L)'
;PWLELTRVVRFGDTDAAGVMHFHQLLRWCHESWEESLQIYGVKTADVFPGSRQGTPDVALPIVHCHADFRAPLFAGDSLQINLTPKRIDPASFELTTQFHCLDQMAAKGYLRHIAIDATTRQRCALPANIDRWLEASCIGQIQPI
;
A
#
# COMPACT_ATOMS: atom_id res chain seq x y z
N PRO A 1 0.30 -14.04 6.63
CA PRO A 1 1.05 -13.47 5.49
C PRO A 1 1.00 -11.95 5.51
N TRP A 2 2.09 -11.35 5.07
CA TRP A 2 2.27 -9.90 5.12
C TRP A 2 1.48 -9.12 4.05
N LEU A 3 0.77 -9.82 3.19
CA LEU A 3 -0.03 -9.20 2.13
C LEU A 3 -1.54 -9.21 2.40
N GLU A 4 -1.93 -9.68 3.57
CA GLU A 4 -3.34 -9.73 4.01
C GLU A 4 -3.49 -8.95 5.31
N LEU A 5 -4.47 -8.05 5.34
CA LEU A 5 -4.75 -7.21 6.50
C LEU A 5 -6.24 -7.15 6.76
N THR A 6 -6.61 -6.70 7.94
CA THR A 6 -8.00 -6.47 8.30
C THR A 6 -8.20 -5.04 8.78
N ARG A 7 -9.38 -4.50 8.53
CA ARG A 7 -9.80 -3.18 9.01
C ARG A 7 -11.28 -3.24 9.37
N VAL A 8 -11.67 -2.42 10.32
CA VAL A 8 -13.08 -2.16 10.60
C VAL A 8 -13.34 -0.72 10.21
N VAL A 9 -14.38 -0.51 9.41
CA VAL A 9 -14.80 0.86 9.05
C VAL A 9 -15.33 1.54 10.30
N ARG A 10 -14.77 2.69 10.64
CA ARG A 10 -15.20 3.50 11.79
C ARG A 10 -16.06 4.66 11.31
N PHE A 11 -16.84 5.25 12.24
CA PHE A 11 -17.65 6.42 11.90
C PHE A 11 -16.80 7.54 11.27
N GLY A 12 -15.59 7.79 11.78
CA GLY A 12 -14.68 8.78 11.22
C GLY A 12 -14.15 8.50 9.82
N ASP A 13 -14.33 7.28 9.31
CA ASP A 13 -13.95 6.89 7.94
C ASP A 13 -15.07 7.16 6.93
N THR A 14 -16.25 7.59 7.41
CA THR A 14 -17.42 7.82 6.57
C THR A 14 -17.61 9.30 6.26
N ASP A 15 -18.41 9.57 5.23
CA ASP A 15 -18.75 10.91 4.81
C ASP A 15 -20.23 11.25 5.15
N ALA A 16 -20.70 12.40 4.68
CA ALA A 16 -22.07 12.85 4.93
C ALA A 16 -23.14 11.93 4.32
N ALA A 17 -22.78 11.09 3.35
CA ALA A 17 -23.70 10.12 2.78
C ALA A 17 -23.81 8.83 3.62
N GLY A 18 -23.01 8.71 4.69
CA GLY A 18 -23.03 7.57 5.58
C GLY A 18 -22.24 6.35 5.09
N VAL A 19 -21.41 6.51 4.07
CA VAL A 19 -20.56 5.46 3.53
C VAL A 19 -19.09 5.85 3.63
N MET A 20 -18.21 4.88 3.50
CA MET A 20 -16.77 5.15 3.57
C MET A 20 -16.37 6.20 2.52
N HIS A 21 -15.62 7.20 2.97
CA HIS A 21 -15.15 8.29 2.12
C HIS A 21 -14.12 7.77 1.12
N PHE A 22 -14.17 8.24 -0.13
CA PHE A 22 -13.27 7.76 -1.18
C PHE A 22 -11.80 7.91 -0.84
N HIS A 23 -11.39 9.01 -0.21
CA HIS A 23 -9.99 9.22 0.14
C HIS A 23 -9.50 8.21 1.18
N GLN A 24 -10.39 7.73 2.05
CA GLN A 24 -10.05 6.73 3.06
C GLN A 24 -9.67 5.40 2.41
N LEU A 25 -10.31 5.04 1.31
CA LEU A 25 -9.95 3.85 0.56
C LEU A 25 -8.51 3.95 0.03
N LEU A 26 -8.15 5.06 -0.61
CA LEU A 26 -6.81 5.29 -1.13
C LEU A 26 -5.77 5.35 -0.01
N ARG A 27 -6.11 5.95 1.11
CA ARG A 27 -5.26 5.96 2.29
C ARG A 27 -4.99 4.53 2.78
N TRP A 28 -6.01 3.69 2.86
CA TRP A 28 -5.84 2.30 3.28
C TRP A 28 -5.07 1.45 2.27
N CYS A 29 -5.13 1.78 0.98
CA CYS A 29 -4.24 1.16 0.00
C CYS A 29 -2.77 1.42 0.35
N HIS A 30 -2.43 2.65 0.67
CA HIS A 30 -1.06 3.02 1.06
C HIS A 30 -0.68 2.43 2.42
N GLU A 31 -1.56 2.54 3.42
CA GLU A 31 -1.31 1.96 4.74
C GLU A 31 -1.12 0.45 4.69
N SER A 32 -1.86 -0.25 3.83
CA SER A 32 -1.70 -1.69 3.65
C SER A 32 -0.31 -2.03 3.14
N TRP A 33 0.22 -1.23 2.24
CA TRP A 33 1.60 -1.38 1.78
C TRP A 33 2.59 -1.12 2.91
N GLU A 34 2.44 -0.02 3.65
CA GLU A 34 3.31 0.31 4.78
C GLU A 34 3.34 -0.81 5.81
N GLU A 35 2.17 -1.33 6.18
CA GLU A 35 2.07 -2.43 7.15
C GLU A 35 2.69 -3.71 6.60
N SER A 36 2.50 -4.01 5.31
CA SER A 36 3.11 -5.19 4.69
C SER A 36 4.63 -5.14 4.74
N LEU A 37 5.22 -3.96 4.54
CA LEU A 37 6.66 -3.76 4.67
C LEU A 37 7.13 -4.04 6.11
N GLN A 38 6.42 -3.52 7.09
CA GLN A 38 6.76 -3.73 8.51
C GLN A 38 6.66 -5.20 8.91
N ILE A 39 5.59 -5.88 8.50
CA ILE A 39 5.40 -7.31 8.79
C ILE A 39 6.49 -8.13 8.11
N TYR A 40 6.90 -7.75 6.91
CA TYR A 40 7.99 -8.41 6.18
C TYR A 40 9.36 -8.17 6.85
N GLY A 41 9.53 -7.08 7.60
CA GLY A 41 10.77 -6.74 8.31
C GLY A 41 11.49 -5.51 7.80
N VAL A 42 10.88 -4.74 6.90
CA VAL A 42 11.44 -3.46 6.43
C VAL A 42 11.03 -2.36 7.39
N LYS A 43 12.01 -1.62 7.91
CA LYS A 43 11.75 -0.55 8.88
C LYS A 43 11.21 0.69 8.20
N THR A 44 10.27 1.37 8.85
CA THR A 44 9.67 2.62 8.37
C THR A 44 10.74 3.65 7.99
N ALA A 45 11.76 3.82 8.83
CA ALA A 45 12.83 4.80 8.62
C ALA A 45 13.69 4.52 7.37
N ASP A 46 13.71 3.28 6.90
CA ASP A 46 14.48 2.90 5.71
C ASP A 46 13.75 3.19 4.40
N VAL A 47 12.47 3.56 4.48
CA VAL A 47 11.62 3.78 3.29
C VAL A 47 11.00 5.17 3.29
N PHE A 48 10.52 5.65 4.44
CA PHE A 48 9.73 6.87 4.53
C PHE A 48 10.51 8.01 5.20
N PRO A 49 10.41 9.24 4.65
CA PRO A 49 11.02 10.41 5.24
C PRO A 49 10.29 10.85 6.51
N GLY A 50 10.91 11.73 7.27
CA GLY A 50 10.28 12.33 8.45
C GLY A 50 10.31 11.49 9.71
N SER A 51 10.99 10.35 9.72
CA SER A 51 11.21 9.59 10.94
C SER A 51 12.29 10.25 11.82
N ARG A 52 12.33 9.86 13.09
CA ARG A 52 13.37 10.34 14.01
C ARG A 52 14.76 9.84 13.66
N GLN A 53 14.88 8.77 12.86
CA GLN A 53 16.13 8.21 12.41
C GLN A 53 16.68 8.85 11.13
N GLY A 54 15.94 9.77 10.53
CA GLY A 54 16.39 10.51 9.35
C GLY A 54 15.50 10.30 8.13
N THR A 55 16.06 10.62 6.95
CA THR A 55 15.35 10.57 5.67
C THR A 55 16.10 9.65 4.70
N PRO A 56 15.44 8.70 4.05
CA PRO A 56 16.07 7.85 3.05
C PRO A 56 16.56 8.65 1.83
N ASP A 57 17.58 8.12 1.15
CA ASP A 57 18.13 8.74 -0.06
C ASP A 57 17.22 8.59 -1.27
N VAL A 58 16.34 7.60 -1.25
CA VAL A 58 15.39 7.31 -2.33
C VAL A 58 13.98 7.54 -1.80
N ALA A 59 13.21 8.32 -2.55
CA ALA A 59 11.79 8.52 -2.29
C ALA A 59 10.96 7.66 -3.24
N LEU A 60 9.78 7.28 -2.80
CA LEU A 60 8.86 6.41 -3.55
C LEU A 60 7.49 7.10 -3.72
N PRO A 61 7.43 8.21 -4.46
CA PRO A 61 6.16 8.91 -4.66
C PRO A 61 5.17 8.08 -5.46
N ILE A 62 3.89 8.34 -5.22
CA ILE A 62 2.79 7.82 -6.02
C ILE A 62 2.66 8.71 -7.24
N VAL A 63 2.67 8.12 -8.45
CA VAL A 63 2.53 8.86 -9.70
C VAL A 63 1.20 8.61 -10.39
N HIS A 64 0.49 7.58 -9.98
CA HIS A 64 -0.85 7.28 -10.47
C HIS A 64 -1.63 6.52 -9.40
N CYS A 65 -2.91 6.83 -9.25
CA CYS A 65 -3.80 6.11 -8.36
C CYS A 65 -5.23 6.17 -8.89
N HIS A 66 -5.98 5.11 -8.64
CA HIS A 66 -7.42 5.10 -8.87
C HIS A 66 -8.09 4.08 -7.94
N ALA A 67 -9.39 4.21 -7.78
CA ALA A 67 -10.18 3.29 -6.97
C ALA A 67 -11.55 3.08 -7.61
N ASP A 68 -12.07 1.87 -7.49
CA ASP A 68 -13.39 1.49 -7.91
C ASP A 68 -14.18 0.99 -6.70
N PHE A 69 -15.37 1.53 -6.50
CA PHE A 69 -16.31 1.08 -5.49
C PHE A 69 -17.38 0.23 -6.17
N ARG A 70 -17.60 -1.00 -5.67
CA ARG A 70 -18.61 -1.92 -6.17
C ARG A 70 -19.78 -2.06 -5.21
N ALA A 71 -19.57 -1.75 -3.93
CA ALA A 71 -20.59 -1.77 -2.89
C ALA A 71 -20.29 -0.70 -1.86
N PRO A 72 -21.31 -0.11 -1.24
CA PRO A 72 -21.07 0.84 -0.15
C PRO A 72 -20.51 0.12 1.07
N LEU A 73 -19.65 0.81 1.81
CA LEU A 73 -19.07 0.33 3.05
C LEU A 73 -19.51 1.24 4.19
N PHE A 74 -20.06 0.63 5.24
CA PHE A 74 -20.68 1.35 6.35
C PHE A 74 -19.85 1.20 7.62
N ALA A 75 -20.00 2.12 8.56
CA ALA A 75 -19.39 2.02 9.86
C ALA A 75 -19.75 0.70 10.54
N GLY A 76 -18.75 0.01 11.07
CA GLY A 76 -18.90 -1.31 11.66
C GLY A 76 -18.58 -2.47 10.73
N ASP A 77 -18.48 -2.23 9.43
CA ASP A 77 -18.13 -3.29 8.47
C ASP A 77 -16.69 -3.75 8.71
N SER A 78 -16.49 -5.07 8.71
CA SER A 78 -15.16 -5.69 8.77
C SER A 78 -14.67 -5.98 7.37
N LEU A 79 -13.47 -5.51 7.07
CA LEU A 79 -12.84 -5.67 5.76
C LEU A 79 -11.66 -6.59 5.84
N GLN A 80 -11.56 -7.50 4.88
CA GLN A 80 -10.33 -8.21 4.57
C GLN A 80 -9.67 -7.51 3.38
N ILE A 81 -8.41 -7.17 3.53
CA ILE A 81 -7.66 -6.39 2.54
C ILE A 81 -6.54 -7.27 2.01
N ASN A 82 -6.50 -7.45 0.69
CA ASN A 82 -5.47 -8.24 0.02
C ASN A 82 -4.66 -7.34 -0.91
N LEU A 83 -3.34 -7.40 -0.73
CA LEU A 83 -2.39 -6.60 -1.50
C LEU A 83 -1.69 -7.48 -2.53
N THR A 84 -1.68 -7.04 -3.78
CA THR A 84 -0.97 -7.71 -4.87
C THR A 84 0.04 -6.75 -5.50
N PRO A 85 1.33 -6.89 -5.17
CA PRO A 85 2.39 -6.09 -5.79
C PRO A 85 2.78 -6.66 -7.15
N LYS A 86 3.26 -5.77 -8.03
CA LYS A 86 3.81 -6.14 -9.32
C LYS A 86 4.92 -5.18 -9.72
N ARG A 87 6.09 -5.71 -10.05
CA ARG A 87 7.17 -4.91 -10.62
C ARG A 87 6.80 -4.47 -12.03
N ILE A 88 7.06 -3.20 -12.35
CA ILE A 88 6.90 -2.68 -13.71
C ILE A 88 8.25 -2.66 -14.40
N ASP A 89 9.25 -2.04 -13.78
CA ASP A 89 10.62 -1.94 -14.27
C ASP A 89 11.59 -1.76 -13.09
N PRO A 90 12.91 -1.61 -13.30
CA PRO A 90 13.85 -1.46 -12.18
C PRO A 90 13.61 -0.25 -11.28
N ALA A 91 12.80 0.72 -11.71
CA ALA A 91 12.54 1.95 -10.98
C ALA A 91 11.09 2.09 -10.51
N SER A 92 10.21 1.14 -10.80
CA SER A 92 8.78 1.30 -10.49
C SER A 92 8.06 0.00 -10.22
N PHE A 93 6.98 0.11 -9.47
CA PHE A 93 6.08 -1.01 -9.17
C PHE A 93 4.65 -0.49 -8.99
N GLU A 94 3.71 -1.42 -9.07
CA GLU A 94 2.30 -1.13 -8.82
C GLU A 94 1.75 -2.04 -7.74
N LEU A 95 0.72 -1.55 -7.08
CA LEU A 95 0.01 -2.25 -6.02
C LEU A 95 -1.47 -2.27 -6.36
N THR A 96 -2.04 -3.45 -6.39
CA THR A 96 -3.50 -3.62 -6.45
C THR A 96 -3.98 -4.07 -5.08
N THR A 97 -4.96 -3.38 -4.54
CA THR A 97 -5.52 -3.65 -3.22
C THR A 97 -6.99 -3.98 -3.37
N GLN A 98 -7.40 -5.16 -2.90
CA GLN A 98 -8.80 -5.60 -2.92
C GLN A 98 -9.36 -5.55 -1.51
N PHE A 99 -10.57 -4.99 -1.39
CA PHE A 99 -11.29 -4.84 -0.13
C PHE A 99 -12.52 -5.73 -0.16
N HIS A 100 -12.53 -6.75 0.68
CA HIS A 100 -13.63 -7.72 0.78
C HIS A 100 -14.44 -7.48 2.05
N CYS A 101 -15.74 -7.49 1.91
CA CYS A 101 -16.69 -7.40 2.99
C CYS A 101 -17.80 -8.45 2.77
N LEU A 102 -18.11 -9.26 3.79
CA LEU A 102 -19.12 -10.31 3.69
C LEU A 102 -18.89 -11.23 2.49
N ASP A 103 -17.64 -11.64 2.26
CA ASP A 103 -17.20 -12.52 1.16
C ASP A 103 -17.41 -11.96 -0.24
N GLN A 104 -17.64 -10.65 -0.36
CA GLN A 104 -17.75 -9.96 -1.65
C GLN A 104 -16.69 -8.88 -1.78
N MET A 105 -16.15 -8.71 -2.99
CA MET A 105 -15.24 -7.60 -3.26
C MET A 105 -16.04 -6.30 -3.33
N ALA A 106 -15.87 -5.46 -2.31
CA ALA A 106 -16.60 -4.19 -2.19
C ALA A 106 -15.88 -3.04 -2.90
N ALA A 107 -14.56 -3.10 -2.98
CA ALA A 107 -13.77 -2.05 -3.60
C ALA A 107 -12.41 -2.56 -4.03
N LYS A 108 -11.77 -1.83 -4.94
CA LYS A 108 -10.43 -2.15 -5.44
C LYS A 108 -9.68 -0.84 -5.66
N GLY A 109 -8.46 -0.78 -5.17
CA GLY A 109 -7.57 0.36 -5.35
C GLY A 109 -6.33 0.00 -6.15
N TYR A 110 -5.74 0.99 -6.79
CA TYR A 110 -4.52 0.86 -7.57
C TYR A 110 -3.59 2.03 -7.25
N LEU A 111 -2.32 1.72 -6.96
CA LEU A 111 -1.26 2.71 -6.76
C LEU A 111 -0.06 2.33 -7.63
N ARG A 112 0.56 3.32 -8.27
CA ARG A 112 1.84 3.16 -8.94
C ARG A 112 2.87 4.04 -8.26
N HIS A 113 4.01 3.44 -7.89
CA HIS A 113 5.15 4.11 -7.29
C HIS A 113 6.33 4.11 -8.24
N ILE A 114 7.10 5.19 -8.20
CA ILE A 114 8.42 5.24 -8.85
C ILE A 114 9.47 5.55 -7.78
N ALA A 115 10.70 5.16 -8.06
CA ALA A 115 11.85 5.54 -7.23
C ALA A 115 12.52 6.77 -7.82
N ILE A 116 12.78 7.75 -6.97
CA ILE A 116 13.54 8.95 -7.32
C ILE A 116 14.61 9.20 -6.25
N ASP A 117 15.73 9.76 -6.67
CA ASP A 117 16.70 10.31 -5.74
C ASP A 117 16.03 11.44 -4.97
N ALA A 118 16.08 11.39 -3.63
CA ALA A 118 15.38 12.35 -2.79
C ALA A 118 15.92 13.78 -2.92
N THR A 119 17.19 13.93 -3.31
CA THR A 119 17.83 15.23 -3.47
C THR A 119 17.67 15.78 -4.89
N THR A 120 18.04 14.99 -5.90
CA THR A 120 18.04 15.44 -7.29
C THR A 120 16.70 15.35 -7.97
N ARG A 121 15.78 14.55 -7.40
CA ARG A 121 14.45 14.24 -7.95
C ARG A 121 14.51 13.46 -9.27
N GLN A 122 15.66 12.92 -9.62
CA GLN A 122 15.84 12.09 -10.80
C GLN A 122 15.41 10.66 -10.55
N ARG A 123 14.83 10.02 -11.54
CA ARG A 123 14.44 8.61 -11.48
C ARG A 123 15.66 7.73 -11.23
N CYS A 124 15.52 6.77 -10.33
CA CYS A 124 16.61 5.86 -9.96
C CYS A 124 16.08 4.45 -9.72
N ALA A 125 16.97 3.50 -9.50
CA ALA A 125 16.59 2.14 -9.20
C ALA A 125 15.91 2.05 -7.83
N LEU A 126 14.98 1.09 -7.70
CA LEU A 126 14.34 0.78 -6.41
C LEU A 126 15.41 0.35 -5.40
N PRO A 127 15.25 0.75 -4.12
CA PRO A 127 16.16 0.30 -3.06
C PRO A 127 16.14 -1.22 -2.91
N ALA A 128 17.23 -1.81 -2.44
CA ALA A 128 17.37 -3.24 -2.28
C ALA A 128 16.30 -3.86 -1.36
N ASN A 129 15.89 -3.16 -0.30
CA ASN A 129 14.84 -3.62 0.61
C ASN A 129 13.48 -3.73 -0.09
N ILE A 130 13.15 -2.78 -0.96
CA ILE A 130 11.91 -2.80 -1.75
C ILE A 130 11.96 -3.88 -2.83
N ASP A 131 13.09 -4.02 -3.52
CA ASP A 131 13.31 -5.10 -4.47
C ASP A 131 13.08 -6.46 -3.84
N ARG A 132 13.64 -6.66 -2.66
CA ARG A 132 13.51 -7.91 -1.91
C ARG A 132 12.07 -8.18 -1.50
N TRP A 133 11.35 -7.15 -1.04
CA TRP A 133 9.94 -7.26 -0.70
C TRP A 133 9.09 -7.62 -1.93
N LEU A 134 9.34 -6.97 -3.07
CA LEU A 134 8.65 -7.27 -4.34
C LEU A 134 8.91 -8.71 -4.78
N GLU A 135 10.14 -9.15 -4.72
CA GLU A 135 10.51 -10.51 -5.11
C GLU A 135 9.82 -11.54 -4.22
N ALA A 136 9.85 -11.34 -2.91
CA ALA A 136 9.18 -12.22 -1.94
C ALA A 136 7.66 -12.26 -2.18
N SER A 137 7.06 -11.10 -2.48
CA SER A 137 5.63 -10.98 -2.72
C SER A 137 5.17 -11.69 -3.99
N CYS A 138 6.02 -11.73 -5.01
CA CYS A 138 5.69 -12.37 -6.30
C CYS A 138 5.92 -13.87 -6.29
N ILE A 139 6.96 -14.34 -5.60
CA ILE A 139 7.34 -15.76 -5.58
C ILE A 139 6.67 -16.51 -4.44
N GLY A 140 6.44 -15.84 -3.32
CA GLY A 140 5.82 -16.43 -2.13
C GLY A 140 6.70 -17.43 -1.38
N GLN A 141 7.95 -17.60 -1.77
CA GLN A 141 8.89 -18.57 -1.17
C GLN A 141 9.97 -17.92 -0.32
N ILE A 142 10.22 -16.64 -0.50
CA ILE A 142 11.23 -15.91 0.27
C ILE A 142 10.61 -15.51 1.60
N GLN A 143 11.30 -15.87 2.68
CA GLN A 143 10.83 -15.54 4.02
C GLN A 143 11.05 -14.05 4.34
N PRO A 144 10.23 -13.48 5.23
CA PRO A 144 10.45 -12.13 5.74
C PRO A 144 11.85 -11.94 6.32
N ILE A 145 12.29 -10.71 6.31
CA ILE A 145 13.61 -10.31 6.84
C ILE A 145 13.68 -10.54 8.35
#